data_8cbd363a6ac9913ff0df53d86399f88b
#
_entry.id   8cbd363a6ac9913ff0df53d86399f88b
#
_cell.length_a   1.000
_cell.length_b   1.000
_cell.length_c   1.000
_cell.angle_alpha   90.00
_cell.angle_beta   90.00
_cell.angle_gamma   90.00
#
_symmetry.space_group_name_H-M   'P 1'
#
loop_
_entity.id
_entity.type
_entity.pdbx_description
1 polymer ?
#
loop_
_entity_poly.entity_id
_entity_poly.type
_entity_poly.pdbx_seq_one_letter_code
_entity_poly.pdbx_strand_id
1 'polypeptide(L)'
;MIETILLQHLAQRLEVPVMMEVPENPAGTFCVLEKTGGGRRNCLDTATVAVQSYGPTLLEAARLNQRVKAVMERLREHPQISRVQLNSDYNFTDTAQKRYRYQAVYDLTFYDEE
;
A
#
# COMPACT_ATOMS: atom_id res chain seq x y z
N MET A 1 2.98 5.10 14.28
CA MET A 1 3.55 3.95 13.58
C MET A 1 3.31 4.04 12.08
N ILE A 2 4.12 3.37 11.30
CA ILE A 2 4.09 3.54 9.84
C ILE A 2 2.74 3.13 9.24
N GLU A 3 2.13 2.08 9.75
CA GLU A 3 0.84 1.61 9.23
C GLU A 3 -0.26 2.66 9.36
N THR A 4 -0.33 3.35 10.50
CA THR A 4 -1.32 4.42 10.68
C THR A 4 -1.08 5.60 9.75
N ILE A 5 0.17 5.98 9.55
CA ILE A 5 0.53 7.05 8.62
C ILE A 5 0.06 6.69 7.21
N LEU A 6 0.34 5.47 6.78
CA LEU A 6 -0.02 5.00 5.44
C LEU A 6 -1.53 4.87 5.27
N LEU A 7 -2.23 4.32 6.27
CA LEU A 7 -3.69 4.21 6.21
C LEU A 7 -4.34 5.57 6.04
N GLN A 8 -3.93 6.56 6.83
CA GLN A 8 -4.47 7.92 6.72
C GLN A 8 -4.14 8.55 5.37
N HIS A 9 -2.89 8.42 4.94
CA HIS A 9 -2.43 9.02 3.68
C HIS A 9 -3.23 8.47 2.49
N LEU A 10 -3.39 7.16 2.43
CA LEU A 10 -4.12 6.50 1.35
C LEU A 10 -5.62 6.78 1.44
N ALA A 11 -6.21 6.68 2.63
CA ALA A 11 -7.65 6.87 2.81
C ALA A 11 -8.09 8.30 2.46
N GLN A 12 -7.25 9.29 2.71
CA GLN A 12 -7.57 10.69 2.41
C GLN A 12 -7.47 11.02 0.92
N ARG A 13 -6.76 10.22 0.14
CA ARG A 13 -6.44 10.52 -1.26
C ARG A 13 -7.01 9.53 -2.26
N LEU A 14 -7.46 8.38 -1.80
CA LEU A 14 -8.14 7.38 -2.63
C LEU A 14 -9.64 7.39 -2.32
N GLU A 15 -10.45 7.10 -3.32
CA GLU A 15 -11.91 7.06 -3.19
C GLU A 15 -12.43 5.66 -2.83
N VAL A 16 -11.53 4.76 -2.45
CA VAL A 16 -11.87 3.37 -2.12
C VAL A 16 -11.49 3.07 -0.68
N PRO A 17 -12.12 2.07 -0.06
CA PRO A 17 -11.72 1.64 1.27
C PRO A 17 -10.27 1.15 1.30
N VAL A 18 -9.57 1.50 2.37
CA VAL A 18 -8.19 1.05 2.62
C VAL A 18 -8.18 0.37 3.99
N MET A 19 -7.69 -0.85 4.04
CA MET A 19 -7.73 -1.65 5.25
C MET A 19 -6.46 -2.50 5.37
N MET A 20 -6.28 -3.17 6.50
CA MET A 20 -5.11 -4.02 6.73
C MET A 20 -5.44 -5.51 6.61
N GLU A 21 -6.69 -5.86 6.41
CA GLU A 21 -7.13 -7.24 6.24
C GLU A 21 -8.14 -7.32 5.12
N VAL A 22 -8.14 -8.44 4.41
CA VAL A 22 -9.18 -8.69 3.40
C VAL A 22 -10.49 -8.93 4.15
N PRO A 23 -11.56 -8.22 3.79
CA PRO A 23 -12.86 -8.42 4.46
C PRO A 23 -13.41 -9.81 4.19
N GLU A 24 -14.25 -10.28 5.11
CA GLU A 24 -14.84 -11.62 5.01
C GLU A 24 -15.62 -11.82 3.71
N ASN A 25 -16.38 -10.81 3.30
CA ASN A 25 -17.12 -10.83 2.04
C ASN A 25 -16.60 -9.70 1.16
N PRO A 26 -15.44 -9.88 0.51
CA PRO A 26 -14.86 -8.81 -0.29
C PRO A 26 -15.71 -8.52 -1.51
N ALA A 27 -16.00 -7.25 -1.74
CA ALA A 27 -16.78 -6.81 -2.88
C ALA A 27 -16.24 -5.46 -3.38
N GLY A 28 -16.32 -5.26 -4.69
CA GLY A 28 -15.93 -4.01 -5.30
C GLY A 28 -14.44 -3.77 -5.33
N THR A 29 -14.08 -2.52 -5.18
CA THR A 29 -12.71 -2.04 -5.31
C THR A 29 -12.22 -1.54 -3.95
N PHE A 30 -11.07 -2.03 -3.51
CA PHE A 30 -10.50 -1.67 -2.22
C PHE A 30 -8.99 -1.96 -2.19
N CYS A 31 -8.31 -1.40 -1.20
CA CYS A 31 -6.88 -1.64 -0.98
C CYS A 31 -6.65 -2.35 0.35
N VAL A 32 -5.65 -3.21 0.36
CA VAL A 32 -5.14 -3.84 1.59
C VAL A 32 -3.68 -3.46 1.76
N LEU A 33 -3.35 -2.90 2.91
CA LEU A 33 -2.00 -2.50 3.27
C LEU A 33 -1.37 -3.57 4.16
N GLU A 34 -0.16 -3.99 3.83
CA GLU A 34 0.56 -5.00 4.60
C GLU A 34 2.01 -4.58 4.77
N LYS A 35 2.47 -4.54 6.02
CA LYS A 35 3.89 -4.36 6.31
C LYS A 35 4.53 -5.74 6.31
N THR A 36 5.46 -5.98 5.39
CA THR A 36 6.08 -7.28 5.22
C THR A 36 7.46 -7.38 5.85
N GLY A 37 8.05 -6.26 6.22
CA GLY A 37 9.36 -6.24 6.87
C GLY A 37 9.65 -4.89 7.48
N GLY A 38 10.70 -4.84 8.29
CA GLY A 38 11.12 -3.59 8.91
C GLY A 38 12.46 -3.74 9.61
N GLY A 39 13.06 -2.62 9.94
CA GLY A 39 14.32 -2.58 10.63
C GLY A 39 14.64 -1.18 11.13
N ARG A 40 15.81 -1.04 11.72
CA ARG A 40 16.27 0.25 12.21
C ARG A 40 17.76 0.40 11.91
N ARG A 41 18.14 1.57 11.38
CA ARG A 41 19.52 1.88 11.07
C ARG A 41 19.77 3.37 11.31
N ASN A 42 20.82 3.68 12.11
CA ASN A 42 21.25 5.07 12.35
C ASN A 42 20.09 5.97 12.83
N CYS A 43 19.29 5.48 13.78
CA CYS A 43 18.14 6.21 14.34
C CYS A 43 16.99 6.44 13.38
N LEU A 44 17.02 5.81 12.21
CA LEU A 44 15.93 5.81 11.25
C LEU A 44 15.31 4.41 11.18
N ASP A 45 13.99 4.39 11.08
CA ASP A 45 13.27 3.15 10.87
C ASP A 45 13.11 2.89 9.38
N THR A 46 13.12 1.63 9.01
CA THR A 46 12.83 1.19 7.66
C THR A 46 11.65 0.24 7.66
N ALA A 47 10.91 0.21 6.58
CA ALA A 47 9.81 -0.74 6.42
C ALA A 47 9.67 -1.10 4.95
N THR A 48 9.31 -2.35 4.72
CA THR A 48 8.82 -2.80 3.42
C THR A 48 7.33 -2.98 3.55
N VAL A 49 6.57 -2.31 2.70
CA VAL A 49 5.11 -2.35 2.73
C VAL A 49 4.58 -2.74 1.36
N ALA A 50 3.55 -3.55 1.36
CA ALA A 50 2.82 -3.93 0.16
C ALA A 50 1.45 -3.28 0.18
N VAL A 51 1.06 -2.66 -0.93
CA VAL A 51 -0.29 -2.14 -1.11
C VAL A 51 -0.93 -2.98 -2.20
N GLN A 52 -1.95 -3.73 -1.82
CA GLN A 52 -2.69 -4.59 -2.73
C GLN A 52 -3.94 -3.86 -3.20
N SER A 53 -4.11 -3.81 -4.52
CA SER A 53 -5.24 -3.14 -5.16
C SER A 53 -6.16 -4.20 -5.71
N TYR A 54 -7.35 -4.31 -5.11
CA TYR A 54 -8.36 -5.29 -5.50
C TYR A 54 -9.43 -4.64 -6.37
N GLY A 55 -9.94 -5.40 -7.33
CA GLY A 55 -11.04 -4.94 -8.16
C GLY A 55 -11.86 -6.11 -8.68
N PRO A 56 -13.09 -5.85 -9.14
CA PRO A 56 -13.95 -6.91 -9.70
C PRO A 56 -13.45 -7.43 -11.05
N THR A 57 -12.56 -6.69 -11.71
CA THR A 57 -11.90 -7.13 -12.93
C THR A 57 -10.41 -6.82 -12.82
N LEU A 58 -9.62 -7.50 -13.64
CA LEU A 58 -8.17 -7.24 -13.66
C LEU A 58 -7.85 -5.80 -14.07
N LEU A 59 -8.60 -5.26 -15.03
CA LEU A 59 -8.41 -3.88 -15.48
C LEU A 59 -8.66 -2.88 -14.35
N GLU A 60 -9.72 -3.08 -13.56
CA GLU A 60 -10.03 -2.20 -12.44
C GLU A 60 -8.98 -2.29 -11.34
N ALA A 61 -8.47 -3.50 -11.06
CA ALA A 61 -7.39 -3.68 -10.12
C ALA A 61 -6.12 -2.96 -10.60
N ALA A 62 -5.81 -3.08 -11.89
CA ALA A 62 -4.64 -2.41 -12.49
C ALA A 62 -4.78 -0.88 -12.43
N ARG A 63 -5.98 -0.36 -12.71
CA ARG A 63 -6.24 1.10 -12.62
C ARG A 63 -6.10 1.62 -11.20
N LEU A 64 -6.62 0.88 -10.24
CA LEU A 64 -6.46 1.25 -8.83
C LEU A 64 -4.99 1.24 -8.45
N ASN A 65 -4.23 0.26 -8.90
CA ASN A 65 -2.80 0.17 -8.64
C ASN A 65 -2.06 1.42 -9.15
N GLN A 66 -2.42 1.94 -10.33
CA GLN A 66 -1.83 3.16 -10.86
C GLN A 66 -2.12 4.36 -9.96
N ARG A 67 -3.35 4.48 -9.46
CA ARG A 67 -3.71 5.55 -8.53
C ARG A 67 -2.96 5.42 -7.20
N VAL A 68 -2.83 4.19 -6.71
CA VAL A 68 -2.06 3.91 -5.49
C VAL A 68 -0.63 4.37 -5.65
N LYS A 69 0.01 4.05 -6.77
CA LYS A 69 1.40 4.46 -7.01
C LYS A 69 1.55 5.98 -7.03
N ALA A 70 0.61 6.69 -7.65
CA ALA A 70 0.63 8.16 -7.67
C ALA A 70 0.49 8.73 -6.26
N VAL A 71 -0.42 8.17 -5.46
CA VAL A 71 -0.63 8.59 -4.07
C VAL A 71 0.58 8.27 -3.20
N MET A 72 1.19 7.12 -3.37
CA MET A 72 2.39 6.74 -2.60
C MET A 72 3.58 7.66 -2.90
N GLU A 73 3.71 8.15 -4.13
CA GLU A 73 4.77 9.12 -4.45
C GLU A 73 4.62 10.41 -3.64
N ARG A 74 3.41 10.82 -3.33
CA ARG A 74 3.13 12.00 -2.53
C ARG A 74 3.44 11.81 -1.05
N LEU A 75 3.72 10.60 -0.62
CA LEU A 75 4.12 10.32 0.75
C LEU A 75 5.42 11.06 1.13
N ARG A 76 6.23 11.43 0.13
CA ARG A 76 7.43 12.23 0.33
C ARG A 76 7.15 13.60 0.95
N GLU A 77 5.92 14.09 0.84
CA GLU A 77 5.51 15.37 1.42
C GLU A 77 5.27 15.26 2.93
N HIS A 78 5.18 14.05 3.45
CA HIS A 78 4.93 13.83 4.88
C HIS A 78 6.22 14.08 5.68
N PRO A 79 6.17 14.89 6.76
CA PRO A 79 7.39 15.29 7.48
C PRO A 79 8.13 14.13 8.15
N GLN A 80 7.46 13.04 8.47
CA GLN A 80 8.10 11.88 9.08
C GLN A 80 8.71 10.91 8.08
N ILE A 81 8.45 11.09 6.79
CA ILE A 81 8.93 10.20 5.75
C ILE A 81 10.18 10.78 5.10
N SER A 82 11.27 10.05 5.21
CA SER A 82 12.57 10.44 4.65
C SER A 82 12.77 9.92 3.23
N ARG A 83 12.27 8.71 2.95
CA ARG A 83 12.48 8.09 1.64
C ARG A 83 11.31 7.19 1.28
N VAL A 84 10.92 7.27 0.02
CA VAL A 84 9.90 6.39 -0.59
C VAL A 84 10.50 5.83 -1.86
N GLN A 85 10.58 4.52 -1.97
CA GLN A 85 11.12 3.86 -3.15
C GLN A 85 10.25 2.69 -3.55
N LEU A 86 9.78 2.71 -4.78
CA LEU A 86 9.06 1.55 -5.34
C LEU A 86 10.05 0.41 -5.54
N ASN A 87 9.75 -0.71 -4.90
CA ASN A 87 10.54 -1.94 -5.00
C ASN A 87 10.08 -2.78 -6.19
N SER A 88 8.78 -3.05 -6.23
CA SER A 88 8.19 -3.90 -7.27
C SER A 88 6.72 -3.59 -7.45
N ASP A 89 6.21 -3.96 -8.61
CA ASP A 89 4.84 -3.67 -9.04
C ASP A 89 4.43 -4.79 -10.00
N TYR A 90 3.42 -5.57 -9.63
CA TYR A 90 3.07 -6.74 -10.42
C TYR A 90 1.64 -7.20 -10.17
N ASN A 91 1.13 -7.99 -11.12
CA ASN A 91 -0.15 -8.66 -11.00
C ASN A 91 -0.02 -9.80 -9.98
N PHE A 92 -0.83 -9.74 -8.92
CA PHE A 92 -0.80 -10.68 -7.82
C PHE A 92 -2.13 -11.40 -7.65
N THR A 93 -2.85 -11.59 -8.73
CA THR A 93 -4.19 -12.17 -8.74
C THR A 93 -4.19 -13.59 -8.19
N ASP A 94 -5.13 -13.86 -7.29
CA ASP A 94 -5.43 -15.20 -6.83
C ASP A 94 -6.33 -15.88 -7.87
N THR A 95 -5.73 -16.65 -8.77
CA THR A 95 -6.45 -17.27 -9.87
C THR A 95 -7.42 -18.36 -9.40
N ALA A 96 -7.10 -19.01 -8.28
CA ALA A 96 -7.97 -20.07 -7.74
C ALA A 96 -9.30 -19.52 -7.24
N GLN A 97 -9.28 -18.35 -6.59
CA GLN A 97 -10.46 -17.69 -6.06
C GLN A 97 -10.97 -16.56 -6.95
N LYS A 98 -10.30 -16.31 -8.07
CA LYS A 98 -10.61 -15.23 -9.01
C LYS A 98 -10.66 -13.86 -8.32
N ARG A 99 -9.73 -13.63 -7.40
CA ARG A 99 -9.58 -12.33 -6.75
C ARG A 99 -8.52 -11.53 -7.48
N TYR A 100 -8.99 -10.63 -8.34
CA TYR A 100 -8.09 -9.79 -9.14
C TYR A 100 -7.44 -8.75 -8.26
N ARG A 101 -6.11 -8.74 -8.25
CA ARG A 101 -5.34 -7.78 -7.47
C ARG A 101 -3.98 -7.51 -8.09
N TYR A 102 -3.52 -6.29 -7.94
CA TYR A 102 -2.14 -5.89 -8.18
C TYR A 102 -1.46 -5.63 -6.86
N GLN A 103 -0.16 -5.72 -6.83
CA GLN A 103 0.61 -5.42 -5.63
C GLN A 103 1.77 -4.49 -5.97
N ALA A 104 1.83 -3.36 -5.26
CA ALA A 104 2.97 -2.44 -5.30
C ALA A 104 3.69 -2.55 -3.97
N VAL A 105 4.99 -2.82 -4.03
CA VAL A 105 5.84 -2.98 -2.85
C VAL A 105 6.77 -1.79 -2.75
N TYR A 106 6.81 -1.17 -1.57
CA TYR A 106 7.61 0.02 -1.31
C TYR A 106 8.58 -0.20 -0.17
N ASP A 107 9.78 0.34 -0.34
CA ASP A 107 10.77 0.44 0.73
C ASP A 107 10.73 1.87 1.24
N LEU A 108 10.50 2.02 2.55
CA LEU A 108 10.32 3.30 3.20
C LEU A 108 11.39 3.50 4.27
N THR A 109 11.84 4.75 4.42
CA THR A 109 12.67 5.18 5.54
C THR A 109 11.95 6.34 6.21
N PHE A 110 11.86 6.31 7.53
CA PHE A 110 11.04 7.28 8.25
C PHE A 110 11.52 7.47 9.68
N TYR A 111 11.02 8.54 10.30
CA TYR A 111 11.22 8.81 11.73
C TYR A 111 9.97 8.35 12.47
N ASP A 112 10.14 7.40 13.38
CA ASP A 112 9.04 6.92 14.20
C ASP A 112 9.20 7.49 15.60
N GLU A 113 8.24 8.32 16.01
CA GLU A 113 8.27 8.98 17.31
C GLU A 113 7.59 8.15 18.42
N GLU A 114 7.05 7.01 18.07
CA GLU A 114 6.38 6.12 19.05
C GLU A 114 7.37 5.19 19.76
#